data_f0858a7d5111a16a4bb7a48a0f79c4ce
#
_entry.id   f0858a7d5111a16a4bb7a48a0f79c4ce
#
_cell.length_a   1.000
_cell.length_b   1.000
_cell.length_c   1.000
_cell.angle_alpha   90.00
_cell.angle_beta   90.00
_cell.angle_gamma   90.00
#
_symmetry.space_group_name_H-M   'P 1'
#
loop_
_entity.id
_entity.type
_entity.pdbx_description
1 polymer ?
#
loop_
_entity_poly.entity_id
_entity_poly.type
_entity_poly.pdbx_seq_one_letter_code
_entity_poly.pdbx_strand_id
1 'polypeptide(L)'
;MERHFLSLHNKHQTDYPPNSELRKRKVRDLKTQLTNQQSIFKKPILKSQAVTTAYFKVSYLLAKKCKPFSDGEFVKEMFLEISDSLFNDFKNKSEITAAIQDLQLSRNTVMRRIEKMGGNLKEQLQNDINRCTCFSLQCDESTDISDTAQLLVMIRLVFEDFTSKEELLGMISLKERTRGVDIFNGFKSLLNDKKVPLFKLVSITTDGAAAMIGRKNGFIALCRNDDEFPDFLSYHCIIHQQVLSSKRLNTKEVMDIAFEIVNSIRGSSLKRRLFQLKLDEGQSDLLLHTDVRWLSRGKFLQRFRDLLPEIIEFLNEQEKKYAYLNDKTWLSDLAFLTDFTSILSHLNLELQGKNKTIIDMISSIDAYKTKFILLIEDLQQNNMNHFPNMADNLQKNKNISYEIDKYVAEIQNVMEDFEKRFQDFKKVKEIVEFTSFPFKKDLIVKEISKKIADLFDMEQNALENEIIILQSDLILQARKFEENFWKYVNREKYPNIIKCSEYIYSCFGSTYLCESAFSYLQLTKTKLRSVLTDSHTEDSLLLSLSGYTPNYDALVKEMQTQVSH
;
A
#
# COMPACT_ATOMS: atom_id res chain seq x y z
N MET A 1 2.06 61.10 -16.75
CA MET A 1 3.53 60.87 -16.57
C MET A 1 4.38 61.94 -17.22
N GLU A 2 4.16 62.27 -18.47
CA GLU A 2 4.98 63.26 -19.21
C GLU A 2 4.97 64.69 -18.59
N ARG A 3 3.78 65.20 -18.20
CA ARG A 3 3.67 66.48 -17.48
C ARG A 3 4.40 66.47 -16.12
N HIS A 4 4.36 65.39 -15.37
CA HIS A 4 5.08 65.27 -14.12
C HIS A 4 6.60 65.22 -14.33
N PHE A 5 7.07 64.57 -15.38
CA PHE A 5 8.48 64.50 -15.73
C PHE A 5 9.01 65.86 -16.15
N LEU A 6 8.27 66.60 -16.98
CA LEU A 6 8.63 67.92 -17.43
C LEU A 6 8.63 68.97 -16.30
N SER A 7 7.74 68.89 -15.33
CA SER A 7 7.65 69.83 -14.21
C SER A 7 8.70 69.60 -13.12
N LEU A 8 8.99 68.31 -12.78
CA LEU A 8 9.88 68.04 -11.66
C LEU A 8 11.26 67.50 -12.05
N HIS A 9 11.43 67.04 -13.29
CA HIS A 9 12.65 66.36 -13.73
C HIS A 9 13.21 66.95 -15.03
N ASN A 10 12.86 68.18 -15.37
CA ASN A 10 13.27 68.87 -16.63
C ASN A 10 14.80 68.92 -16.78
N LYS A 11 15.55 69.07 -15.68
CA LYS A 11 17.00 69.00 -15.64
C LYS A 11 17.57 67.71 -16.27
N HIS A 12 16.90 66.62 -16.14
CA HIS A 12 17.30 65.37 -16.80
C HIS A 12 17.13 65.36 -18.31
N GLN A 13 16.28 66.22 -18.83
CA GLN A 13 16.10 66.37 -20.28
C GLN A 13 17.21 67.20 -20.91
N THR A 14 17.72 68.17 -20.15
CA THR A 14 18.87 69.01 -20.55
C THR A 14 20.19 68.25 -20.43
N ASP A 15 20.42 67.58 -19.31
CA ASP A 15 21.67 66.87 -19.05
C ASP A 15 21.79 65.55 -19.88
N TYR A 16 20.66 64.98 -20.26
CA TYR A 16 20.58 63.72 -21.04
C TYR A 16 19.58 63.85 -22.20
N PRO A 17 19.99 64.53 -23.34
CA PRO A 17 19.09 64.79 -24.46
C PRO A 17 18.43 63.52 -25.03
N PRO A 18 17.19 63.58 -25.56
CA PRO A 18 16.52 62.48 -26.21
C PRO A 18 17.42 61.86 -27.29
N ASN A 19 17.42 60.54 -27.40
CA ASN A 19 18.18 59.73 -28.34
C ASN A 19 19.71 59.74 -28.20
N SER A 20 20.27 60.45 -27.18
CA SER A 20 21.73 60.49 -26.96
C SER A 20 22.28 59.27 -26.31
N GLU A 21 23.54 58.93 -26.55
CA GLU A 21 24.24 57.81 -25.87
C GLU A 21 24.37 58.10 -24.36
N LEU A 22 24.48 59.36 -23.94
CA LEU A 22 24.45 59.73 -22.52
C LEU A 22 23.14 59.36 -21.84
N ARG A 23 22.00 59.56 -22.51
CA ARG A 23 20.68 59.12 -21.98
C ARG A 23 20.57 57.60 -21.89
N LYS A 24 21.03 56.88 -22.91
CA LYS A 24 21.05 55.41 -22.89
C LYS A 24 21.92 54.88 -21.75
N ARG A 25 23.07 55.47 -21.52
CA ARG A 25 23.96 55.13 -20.42
C ARG A 25 23.30 55.43 -19.07
N LYS A 26 22.74 56.62 -18.87
CA LYS A 26 22.05 57.02 -17.63
C LYS A 26 20.84 56.12 -17.34
N VAL A 27 20.05 55.77 -18.34
CA VAL A 27 18.92 54.81 -18.17
C VAL A 27 19.42 53.43 -17.78
N ARG A 28 20.55 52.98 -18.32
CA ARG A 28 21.16 51.71 -17.95
C ARG A 28 21.63 51.71 -16.49
N ASP A 29 22.31 52.82 -16.08
CA ASP A 29 22.79 53.00 -14.72
C ASP A 29 21.63 53.07 -13.71
N LEU A 30 20.56 53.79 -14.01
CA LEU A 30 19.35 53.88 -13.18
C LEU A 30 18.63 52.55 -13.09
N LYS A 31 18.53 51.78 -14.18
CA LYS A 31 17.98 50.42 -14.17
C LYS A 31 18.82 49.51 -13.30
N THR A 32 20.16 49.61 -13.42
CA THR A 32 21.07 48.80 -12.58
C THR A 32 20.95 49.17 -11.09
N GLN A 33 20.87 50.47 -10.77
CA GLN A 33 20.65 50.96 -9.40
C GLN A 33 19.30 50.47 -8.85
N LEU A 34 18.22 50.56 -9.64
CA LEU A 34 16.90 50.09 -9.25
C LEU A 34 16.90 48.55 -9.03
N THR A 35 17.54 47.80 -9.92
CA THR A 35 17.70 46.37 -9.79
C THR A 35 18.50 46.00 -8.54
N ASN A 36 19.58 46.73 -8.25
CA ASN A 36 20.39 46.53 -7.05
C ASN A 36 19.60 46.87 -5.77
N GLN A 37 18.86 48.00 -5.76
CA GLN A 37 17.98 48.33 -4.63
C GLN A 37 16.89 47.28 -4.41
N GLN A 38 16.23 46.81 -5.48
CA GLN A 38 15.26 45.72 -5.39
C GLN A 38 15.88 44.41 -4.93
N SER A 39 17.13 44.13 -5.29
CA SER A 39 17.85 42.93 -4.84
C SER A 39 18.14 42.95 -3.34
N ILE A 40 18.38 44.12 -2.75
CA ILE A 40 18.60 44.27 -1.30
C ILE A 40 17.35 43.86 -0.52
N PHE A 41 16.15 44.15 -1.02
CA PHE A 41 14.89 43.72 -0.38
C PHE A 41 14.50 42.30 -0.75
N LYS A 42 14.80 41.82 -1.96
CA LYS A 42 14.44 40.48 -2.42
C LYS A 42 15.34 39.39 -1.83
N LYS A 43 16.65 39.63 -1.66
CA LYS A 43 17.60 38.65 -1.12
C LYS A 43 17.21 38.10 0.28
N PRO A 44 16.86 38.96 1.28
CA PRO A 44 16.42 38.45 2.59
C PRO A 44 15.15 37.60 2.50
N ILE A 45 14.17 38.01 1.65
CA ILE A 45 12.93 37.28 1.45
C ILE A 45 13.21 35.90 0.84
N LEU A 46 14.03 35.84 -0.21
CA LEU A 46 14.40 34.57 -0.85
C LEU A 46 15.20 33.66 0.10
N LYS A 47 16.10 34.23 0.92
CA LYS A 47 16.82 33.47 1.96
C LYS A 47 15.87 32.89 2.99
N SER A 48 14.91 33.68 3.48
CA SER A 48 13.88 33.23 4.41
C SER A 48 12.99 32.14 3.79
N GLN A 49 12.61 32.26 2.51
CA GLN A 49 11.86 31.23 1.79
C GLN A 49 12.64 29.90 1.66
N ALA A 50 13.93 29.99 1.32
CA ALA A 50 14.77 28.80 1.21
C ALA A 50 14.91 28.06 2.55
N VAL A 51 15.13 28.77 3.66
CA VAL A 51 15.17 28.21 5.01
C VAL A 51 13.82 27.59 5.37
N THR A 52 12.72 28.29 5.07
CA THR A 52 11.35 27.79 5.31
C THR A 52 11.09 26.50 4.54
N THR A 53 11.46 26.44 3.26
CA THR A 53 11.35 25.22 2.45
C THR A 53 12.20 24.09 3.03
N ALA A 54 13.43 24.38 3.47
CA ALA A 54 14.33 23.37 4.02
C ALA A 54 13.74 22.70 5.27
N TYR A 55 13.18 23.45 6.19
CA TYR A 55 12.60 22.83 7.37
C TYR A 55 11.27 22.08 7.11
N PHE A 56 10.48 22.48 6.10
CA PHE A 56 9.36 21.66 5.64
C PHE A 56 9.86 20.31 5.09
N LYS A 57 10.91 20.32 4.28
CA LYS A 57 11.51 19.10 3.71
C LYS A 57 12.05 18.17 4.80
N VAL A 58 12.71 18.70 5.83
CA VAL A 58 13.16 17.90 6.98
C VAL A 58 11.97 17.32 7.71
N SER A 59 10.94 18.12 8.02
CA SER A 59 9.73 17.65 8.70
C SER A 59 9.00 16.56 7.87
N TYR A 60 8.95 16.72 6.54
CA TYR A 60 8.40 15.71 5.64
C TYR A 60 9.18 14.39 5.71
N LEU A 61 10.52 14.44 5.66
CA LEU A 61 11.36 13.25 5.73
C LEU A 61 11.21 12.53 7.07
N LEU A 62 11.12 13.26 8.17
CA LEU A 62 10.85 12.70 9.49
C LEU A 62 9.50 11.95 9.51
N ALA A 63 8.43 12.58 9.02
CA ALA A 63 7.13 11.93 8.92
C ALA A 63 7.17 10.72 7.98
N LYS A 64 7.74 10.87 6.78
CA LYS A 64 7.83 9.79 5.77
C LYS A 64 8.59 8.57 6.26
N LYS A 65 9.53 8.75 7.20
CA LYS A 65 10.30 7.67 7.83
C LYS A 65 9.78 7.28 9.21
N CYS A 66 8.59 7.73 9.58
CA CYS A 66 7.94 7.48 10.89
C CYS A 66 8.83 7.84 12.10
N LYS A 67 9.72 8.85 11.94
CA LYS A 67 10.63 9.29 12.98
C LYS A 67 9.92 10.20 14.00
N PRO A 68 10.37 10.23 15.27
CA PRO A 68 9.85 11.17 16.27
C PRO A 68 9.98 12.63 15.84
N PHE A 69 9.03 13.46 16.23
CA PHE A 69 9.10 14.90 15.94
C PHE A 69 10.29 15.58 16.62
N SER A 70 10.73 15.07 17.75
CA SER A 70 11.95 15.50 18.47
C SER A 70 13.25 15.27 17.67
N ASP A 71 13.25 14.33 16.73
CA ASP A 71 14.44 14.07 15.91
C ASP A 71 14.79 15.27 15.01
N GLY A 72 13.89 16.24 14.85
CA GLY A 72 14.17 17.50 14.19
C GLY A 72 15.32 18.27 14.85
N GLU A 73 15.38 18.28 16.18
CA GLU A 73 16.46 18.93 16.95
C GLU A 73 17.76 18.21 16.74
N PHE A 74 17.76 16.87 16.77
CA PHE A 74 18.94 16.03 16.48
C PHE A 74 19.44 16.25 15.05
N VAL A 75 18.55 16.33 14.06
CA VAL A 75 18.95 16.63 12.66
C VAL A 75 19.65 17.99 12.57
N LYS A 76 19.14 19.01 13.27
CA LYS A 76 19.77 20.35 13.30
C LYS A 76 21.15 20.30 13.95
N GLU A 77 21.29 19.65 15.10
CA GLU A 77 22.56 19.45 15.80
C GLU A 77 23.57 18.75 14.88
N MET A 78 23.16 17.68 14.22
CA MET A 78 23.96 16.93 13.28
C MET A 78 24.48 17.83 12.12
N PHE A 79 23.60 18.66 11.53
CA PHE A 79 24.02 19.59 10.48
C PHE A 79 25.02 20.64 10.98
N LEU A 80 24.87 21.13 12.19
CA LEU A 80 25.80 22.11 12.78
C LEU A 80 27.17 21.46 13.03
N GLU A 81 27.21 20.28 13.62
CA GLU A 81 28.44 19.57 13.95
C GLU A 81 29.28 19.24 12.71
N ILE A 82 28.62 18.74 11.64
CA ILE A 82 29.35 18.38 10.42
C ILE A 82 29.69 19.60 9.55
N SER A 83 29.04 20.75 9.75
CA SER A 83 29.20 21.92 8.88
C SER A 83 30.61 22.47 8.90
N ASP A 84 31.31 22.40 10.03
CA ASP A 84 32.66 22.89 10.20
C ASP A 84 33.68 22.11 9.37
N SER A 85 33.51 20.82 9.26
CA SER A 85 34.37 19.96 8.45
C SER A 85 33.96 20.00 6.97
N LEU A 86 32.65 19.86 6.69
CA LEU A 86 32.13 19.74 5.32
C LEU A 86 32.29 21.02 4.50
N PHE A 87 32.16 22.18 5.13
CA PHE A 87 32.20 23.48 4.45
C PHE A 87 33.50 24.28 4.74
N ASN A 88 34.57 23.61 5.21
CA ASN A 88 35.82 24.28 5.59
C ASN A 88 36.40 25.13 4.46
N ASP A 89 36.39 24.64 3.23
CA ASP A 89 36.96 25.32 2.06
C ASP A 89 35.97 26.22 1.30
N PHE A 90 34.74 26.37 1.79
CA PHE A 90 33.73 27.19 1.14
C PHE A 90 33.82 28.66 1.59
N LYS A 91 33.92 29.59 0.64
CA LYS A 91 34.00 31.05 0.90
C LYS A 91 32.82 31.60 1.71
N ASN A 92 31.65 30.96 1.62
CA ASN A 92 30.41 31.36 2.28
C ASN A 92 30.01 30.44 3.44
N LYS A 93 31.00 29.75 4.07
CA LYS A 93 30.78 28.86 5.23
C LYS A 93 29.93 29.51 6.32
N SER A 94 30.26 30.76 6.72
CA SER A 94 29.53 31.48 7.75
C SER A 94 28.05 31.72 7.42
N GLU A 95 27.75 32.00 6.15
CA GLU A 95 26.36 32.16 5.70
C GLU A 95 25.58 30.83 5.70
N ILE A 96 26.25 29.72 5.32
CA ILE A 96 25.66 28.39 5.35
C ILE A 96 25.37 27.99 6.79
N THR A 97 26.36 28.13 7.70
CA THR A 97 26.19 27.81 9.12
C THR A 97 25.06 28.65 9.76
N ALA A 98 25.00 29.96 9.46
CA ALA A 98 23.90 30.82 9.91
C ALA A 98 22.54 30.35 9.39
N ALA A 99 22.46 29.93 8.12
CA ALA A 99 21.22 29.38 7.56
C ALA A 99 20.77 28.07 8.25
N ILE A 100 21.72 27.22 8.66
CA ILE A 100 21.44 26.01 9.45
C ILE A 100 20.97 26.39 10.86
N GLN A 101 21.60 27.40 11.48
CA GLN A 101 21.17 27.91 12.80
C GLN A 101 19.74 28.46 12.78
N ASP A 102 19.33 29.08 11.68
CA ASP A 102 17.99 29.62 11.48
C ASP A 102 16.91 28.53 11.29
N LEU A 103 17.30 27.24 11.06
CA LEU A 103 16.34 26.15 10.93
C LEU A 103 15.57 25.95 12.25
N GLN A 104 14.27 26.08 12.18
CA GLN A 104 13.38 25.87 13.33
C GLN A 104 12.85 24.44 13.29
N LEU A 105 13.51 23.53 13.98
CA LEU A 105 13.22 22.09 13.98
C LEU A 105 12.85 21.57 15.38
N SER A 106 12.35 22.44 16.27
CA SER A 106 11.82 21.99 17.55
C SER A 106 10.63 21.04 17.35
N ARG A 107 10.41 20.14 18.32
CA ARG A 107 9.30 19.16 18.31
C ARG A 107 7.96 19.80 17.88
N ASN A 108 7.57 20.90 18.54
CA ASN A 108 6.28 21.56 18.26
C ASN A 108 6.25 22.18 16.86
N THR A 109 7.38 22.67 16.37
CA THR A 109 7.48 23.26 15.06
C THR A 109 7.38 22.17 13.97
N VAL A 110 8.07 21.05 14.12
CA VAL A 110 7.96 19.89 13.22
C VAL A 110 6.51 19.40 13.19
N MET A 111 5.86 19.24 14.33
CA MET A 111 4.47 18.83 14.46
C MET A 111 3.54 19.73 13.62
N ARG A 112 3.57 21.06 13.85
CA ARG A 112 2.72 22.01 13.11
C ARG A 112 2.95 21.99 11.62
N ARG A 113 4.18 21.70 11.16
CA ARG A 113 4.47 21.56 9.72
C ARG A 113 3.92 20.29 9.13
N ILE A 114 3.97 19.19 9.90
CA ILE A 114 3.34 17.93 9.52
C ILE A 114 1.84 18.13 9.36
N GLU A 115 1.17 18.81 10.28
CA GLU A 115 -0.25 19.18 10.18
C GLU A 115 -0.55 20.00 8.92
N LYS A 116 0.25 21.04 8.64
CA LYS A 116 0.06 21.86 7.44
C LYS A 116 0.27 21.07 6.14
N MET A 117 1.29 20.21 6.10
CA MET A 117 1.52 19.33 4.96
C MET A 117 0.40 18.30 4.83
N GLY A 118 -0.05 17.71 5.93
CA GLY A 118 -1.21 16.81 5.96
C GLY A 118 -2.47 17.48 5.40
N GLY A 119 -2.76 18.71 5.82
CA GLY A 119 -3.85 19.52 5.27
C GLY A 119 -3.73 19.73 3.76
N ASN A 120 -2.52 20.05 3.27
CA ASN A 120 -2.28 20.21 1.84
C ASN A 120 -2.48 18.91 1.04
N LEU A 121 -2.07 17.75 1.58
CA LEU A 121 -2.35 16.46 0.92
C LEU A 121 -3.84 16.13 0.93
N LYS A 122 -4.56 16.42 2.02
CA LYS A 122 -6.03 16.25 2.10
C LYS A 122 -6.75 17.10 1.05
N GLU A 123 -6.28 18.32 0.79
CA GLU A 123 -6.80 19.19 -0.27
C GLU A 123 -6.53 18.63 -1.67
N GLN A 124 -5.32 18.13 -1.94
CA GLN A 124 -4.98 17.48 -3.20
C GLN A 124 -5.88 16.26 -3.45
N LEU A 125 -6.07 15.41 -2.42
CA LEU A 125 -6.97 14.26 -2.49
C LEU A 125 -8.42 14.67 -2.77
N GLN A 126 -8.94 15.71 -2.09
CA GLN A 126 -10.30 16.21 -2.31
C GLN A 126 -10.49 16.69 -3.76
N ASN A 127 -9.49 17.37 -4.32
CA ASN A 127 -9.53 17.80 -5.72
C ASN A 127 -9.59 16.60 -6.68
N ASP A 128 -8.82 15.55 -6.41
CA ASP A 128 -8.82 14.33 -7.22
C ASP A 128 -10.14 13.53 -7.07
N ILE A 129 -10.72 13.45 -5.87
CA ILE A 129 -12.05 12.86 -5.62
C ILE A 129 -13.13 13.57 -6.46
N ASN A 130 -13.08 14.89 -6.54
CA ASN A 130 -14.03 15.66 -7.33
C ASN A 130 -13.86 15.41 -8.84
N ARG A 131 -12.64 15.18 -9.31
CA ARG A 131 -12.28 15.00 -10.74
C ARG A 131 -12.36 13.58 -11.24
N CYS A 132 -12.25 12.56 -10.37
CA CYS A 132 -12.30 11.16 -10.78
C CYS A 132 -13.65 10.81 -11.42
N THR A 133 -13.65 9.82 -12.29
CA THR A 133 -14.88 9.28 -12.89
C THR A 133 -15.63 8.38 -11.92
N CYS A 134 -14.89 7.52 -11.23
CA CYS A 134 -15.40 6.62 -10.20
C CYS A 134 -14.31 6.28 -9.19
N PHE A 135 -14.70 5.65 -8.08
CA PHE A 135 -13.77 5.17 -7.07
C PHE A 135 -14.30 3.91 -6.36
N SER A 136 -13.38 3.21 -5.74
CA SER A 136 -13.67 2.11 -4.82
C SER A 136 -12.95 2.31 -3.49
N LEU A 137 -13.47 1.68 -2.44
CA LEU A 137 -12.95 1.77 -1.09
C LEU A 137 -12.47 0.40 -0.60
N GLN A 138 -11.44 0.39 0.23
CA GLN A 138 -11.10 -0.77 1.05
C GLN A 138 -11.01 -0.36 2.51
N CYS A 139 -11.50 -1.22 3.38
CA CYS A 139 -11.56 -0.98 4.81
C CYS A 139 -10.99 -2.20 5.56
N ASP A 140 -10.19 -1.93 6.57
CA ASP A 140 -9.67 -2.96 7.46
C ASP A 140 -9.48 -2.41 8.87
N GLU A 141 -9.66 -3.27 9.89
CA GLU A 141 -9.56 -2.91 11.29
C GLU A 141 -8.36 -3.59 11.95
N SER A 142 -7.63 -2.86 12.75
CA SER A 142 -6.60 -3.42 13.62
C SER A 142 -6.46 -2.62 14.91
N THR A 143 -6.00 -3.27 15.96
CA THR A 143 -5.77 -2.61 17.27
C THR A 143 -4.38 -1.97 17.28
N ASP A 144 -4.31 -0.73 17.73
CA ASP A 144 -3.05 -0.01 17.91
C ASP A 144 -2.36 -0.38 19.25
N ILE A 145 -1.17 0.19 19.50
CA ILE A 145 -0.39 -0.08 20.70
C ILE A 145 -1.07 0.39 22.01
N SER A 146 -2.11 1.20 21.90
CA SER A 146 -2.91 1.73 23.03
C SER A 146 -4.21 0.94 23.21
N ASP A 147 -4.31 -0.26 22.65
CA ASP A 147 -5.51 -1.12 22.64
C ASP A 147 -6.75 -0.43 22.04
N THR A 148 -6.56 0.57 21.18
CA THR A 148 -7.66 1.24 20.48
C THR A 148 -7.80 0.63 19.08
N ALA A 149 -9.01 0.18 18.76
CA ALA A 149 -9.31 -0.30 17.41
C ALA A 149 -9.30 0.88 16.42
N GLN A 150 -8.56 0.72 15.35
CA GLN A 150 -8.42 1.70 14.28
C GLN A 150 -8.96 1.12 12.97
N LEU A 151 -9.95 1.75 12.37
CA LEU A 151 -10.40 1.42 11.02
C LEU A 151 -9.67 2.33 10.03
N LEU A 152 -8.93 1.74 9.11
CA LEU A 152 -8.32 2.45 7.99
C LEU A 152 -9.19 2.34 6.75
N VAL A 153 -9.36 3.46 6.05
CA VAL A 153 -10.11 3.53 4.80
C VAL A 153 -9.19 4.05 3.71
N MET A 154 -8.93 3.20 2.71
CA MET A 154 -8.19 3.56 1.50
C MET A 154 -9.15 3.77 0.34
N ILE A 155 -8.79 4.65 -0.59
CA ILE A 155 -9.55 4.95 -1.79
C ILE A 155 -8.69 4.71 -3.03
N ARG A 156 -9.27 4.08 -4.07
CA ARG A 156 -8.71 4.04 -5.43
C ARG A 156 -9.58 4.86 -6.34
N LEU A 157 -9.01 5.91 -6.89
CA LEU A 157 -9.63 6.84 -7.84
C LEU A 157 -9.26 6.41 -9.26
N VAL A 158 -10.23 6.42 -10.17
CA VAL A 158 -10.00 6.21 -11.62
C VAL A 158 -10.37 7.49 -12.35
N PHE A 159 -9.54 7.88 -13.31
CA PHE A 159 -9.71 9.10 -14.10
C PHE A 159 -10.06 8.79 -15.56
N GLU A 160 -10.51 9.79 -16.29
CA GLU A 160 -10.94 9.66 -17.70
C GLU A 160 -9.89 9.05 -18.63
N ASP A 161 -8.60 9.22 -18.31
CA ASP A 161 -7.47 8.66 -19.05
C ASP A 161 -7.07 7.25 -18.59
N PHE A 162 -7.90 6.61 -17.76
CA PHE A 162 -7.65 5.33 -17.12
C PHE A 162 -6.40 5.29 -16.22
N THR A 163 -5.86 6.44 -15.83
CA THR A 163 -4.92 6.49 -14.72
C THR A 163 -5.65 6.25 -13.39
N SER A 164 -4.96 5.68 -12.41
CA SER A 164 -5.50 5.46 -11.08
C SER A 164 -4.56 5.99 -10.00
N LYS A 165 -5.15 6.37 -8.86
CA LYS A 165 -4.41 6.75 -7.65
C LYS A 165 -4.98 6.03 -6.44
N GLU A 166 -4.09 5.58 -5.55
CA GLU A 166 -4.42 4.91 -4.30
C GLU A 166 -3.93 5.75 -3.13
N GLU A 167 -4.86 6.18 -2.27
CA GLU A 167 -4.57 7.09 -1.17
C GLU A 167 -5.29 6.69 0.13
N LEU A 168 -4.76 7.12 1.26
CA LEU A 168 -5.45 7.03 2.54
C LEU A 168 -6.57 8.07 2.57
N LEU A 169 -7.83 7.64 2.61
CA LEU A 169 -8.97 8.52 2.79
C LEU A 169 -9.05 9.02 4.23
N GLY A 170 -8.85 8.14 5.20
CA GLY A 170 -8.83 8.50 6.60
C GLY A 170 -8.66 7.33 7.55
N MET A 171 -8.53 7.68 8.84
CA MET A 171 -8.43 6.75 9.96
C MET A 171 -9.55 7.06 10.97
N ILE A 172 -10.23 6.01 11.45
CA ILE A 172 -11.33 6.13 12.40
C ILE A 172 -10.98 5.36 13.65
N SER A 173 -10.92 6.06 14.79
CA SER A 173 -10.68 5.44 16.09
C SER A 173 -12.00 4.95 16.71
N LEU A 174 -12.13 3.64 16.86
CA LEU A 174 -13.29 2.96 17.47
C LEU A 174 -12.98 2.74 18.96
N LYS A 175 -13.38 3.69 19.80
CA LYS A 175 -12.94 3.74 21.23
C LYS A 175 -13.65 2.76 22.16
N GLU A 176 -14.87 2.30 21.80
CA GLU A 176 -15.68 1.48 22.70
C GLU A 176 -15.91 0.08 22.15
N ARG A 177 -16.54 -0.03 20.98
CA ARG A 177 -16.95 -1.28 20.37
C ARG A 177 -16.67 -1.26 18.88
N THR A 178 -16.48 -2.47 18.31
CA THR A 178 -16.18 -2.67 16.89
C THR A 178 -17.30 -3.48 16.21
N ARG A 179 -18.56 -3.21 16.57
CA ARG A 179 -19.72 -3.81 15.92
C ARG A 179 -19.95 -3.17 14.56
N GLY A 180 -20.63 -3.85 13.65
CA GLY A 180 -20.95 -3.32 12.33
C GLY A 180 -21.58 -1.92 12.36
N VAL A 181 -22.45 -1.63 13.34
CA VAL A 181 -23.07 -0.30 13.51
C VAL A 181 -22.05 0.77 13.94
N ASP A 182 -21.10 0.43 14.78
CA ASP A 182 -20.09 1.37 15.26
C ASP A 182 -19.13 1.74 14.11
N ILE A 183 -18.74 0.73 13.32
CA ILE A 183 -17.95 0.89 12.07
C ILE A 183 -18.73 1.73 11.06
N PHE A 184 -20.01 1.41 10.82
CA PHE A 184 -20.85 2.14 9.86
C PHE A 184 -20.99 3.62 10.22
N ASN A 185 -21.27 3.93 11.48
CA ASN A 185 -21.41 5.32 11.93
C ASN A 185 -20.12 6.12 11.76
N GLY A 186 -18.98 5.54 12.16
CA GLY A 186 -17.68 6.17 11.97
C GLY A 186 -17.33 6.37 10.50
N PHE A 187 -17.60 5.37 9.68
CA PHE A 187 -17.37 5.41 8.23
C PHE A 187 -18.24 6.47 7.54
N LYS A 188 -19.54 6.52 7.85
CA LYS A 188 -20.46 7.52 7.31
C LYS A 188 -20.06 8.93 7.71
N SER A 189 -19.65 9.14 8.98
CA SER A 189 -19.09 10.42 9.43
C SER A 189 -17.84 10.83 8.63
N LEU A 190 -16.89 9.92 8.43
CA LEU A 190 -15.69 10.19 7.63
C LEU A 190 -16.04 10.61 6.20
N LEU A 191 -16.96 9.89 5.53
CA LEU A 191 -17.36 10.21 4.16
C LEU A 191 -18.02 11.60 4.06
N ASN A 192 -18.87 11.95 5.03
CA ASN A 192 -19.52 13.25 5.11
C ASN A 192 -18.51 14.38 5.38
N ASP A 193 -17.60 14.20 6.34
CA ASP A 193 -16.57 15.18 6.68
C ASP A 193 -15.63 15.45 5.48
N LYS A 194 -15.33 14.41 4.71
CA LYS A 194 -14.53 14.51 3.47
C LYS A 194 -15.37 14.84 2.24
N LYS A 195 -16.69 15.04 2.37
CA LYS A 195 -17.60 15.36 1.25
C LYS A 195 -17.42 14.43 0.06
N VAL A 196 -17.33 13.11 0.32
CA VAL A 196 -17.12 12.11 -0.72
C VAL A 196 -18.39 11.94 -1.55
N PRO A 197 -18.36 12.08 -2.89
CA PRO A 197 -19.52 11.96 -3.76
C PRO A 197 -19.90 10.47 -3.93
N LEU A 198 -20.76 9.95 -3.05
CA LEU A 198 -21.12 8.53 -2.99
C LEU A 198 -21.66 7.96 -4.30
N PHE A 199 -22.29 8.77 -5.14
CA PHE A 199 -22.78 8.33 -6.46
C PHE A 199 -21.68 7.84 -7.42
N LYS A 200 -20.39 8.08 -7.10
CA LYS A 200 -19.22 7.57 -7.83
C LYS A 200 -18.65 6.27 -7.23
N LEU A 201 -19.22 5.79 -6.12
CA LEU A 201 -18.75 4.57 -5.44
C LEU A 201 -19.11 3.34 -6.26
N VAL A 202 -18.10 2.49 -6.55
CA VAL A 202 -18.26 1.25 -7.31
C VAL A 202 -18.20 0.02 -6.41
N SER A 203 -17.23 -0.02 -5.50
CA SER A 203 -17.07 -1.20 -4.63
C SER A 203 -16.49 -0.86 -3.26
N ILE A 204 -16.79 -1.74 -2.29
CA ILE A 204 -16.18 -1.74 -0.96
C ILE A 204 -15.57 -3.12 -0.70
N THR A 205 -14.28 -3.16 -0.41
CA THR A 205 -13.55 -4.39 -0.05
C THR A 205 -13.20 -4.38 1.42
N THR A 206 -13.54 -5.45 2.15
CA THR A 206 -13.27 -5.58 3.59
C THR A 206 -12.62 -6.93 3.90
N ASP A 207 -12.16 -7.12 5.13
CA ASP A 207 -11.90 -8.45 5.65
C ASP A 207 -13.21 -9.24 5.84
N GLY A 208 -13.10 -10.50 6.17
CA GLY A 208 -14.26 -11.38 6.37
C GLY A 208 -14.82 -11.41 7.78
N ALA A 209 -14.51 -10.45 8.63
CA ALA A 209 -14.99 -10.41 10.00
C ALA A 209 -16.53 -10.28 10.06
N ALA A 210 -17.15 -10.91 11.06
CA ALA A 210 -18.60 -10.86 11.22
C ALA A 210 -19.15 -9.44 11.37
N ALA A 211 -18.37 -8.52 11.97
CA ALA A 211 -18.71 -7.10 12.07
C ALA A 211 -18.75 -6.43 10.69
N MET A 212 -17.94 -6.88 9.73
CA MET A 212 -17.89 -6.35 8.37
C MET A 212 -18.98 -6.93 7.47
N ILE A 213 -19.08 -8.28 7.39
CA ILE A 213 -19.90 -8.96 6.38
C ILE A 213 -21.18 -9.63 6.92
N GLY A 214 -21.51 -9.45 8.19
CA GLY A 214 -22.72 -10.02 8.80
C GLY A 214 -23.99 -9.61 8.06
N ARG A 215 -24.85 -10.58 7.71
CA ARG A 215 -26.00 -10.42 6.79
C ARG A 215 -27.01 -9.35 7.21
N LYS A 216 -27.21 -9.10 8.51
CA LYS A 216 -28.21 -8.13 9.00
C LYS A 216 -27.58 -6.88 9.62
N ASN A 217 -26.58 -7.08 10.46
CA ASN A 217 -26.00 -6.03 11.30
C ASN A 217 -24.51 -5.79 10.99
N GLY A 218 -23.98 -6.41 9.93
CA GLY A 218 -22.61 -6.15 9.46
C GLY A 218 -22.52 -4.80 8.76
N PHE A 219 -21.35 -4.22 8.76
CA PHE A 219 -21.06 -2.93 8.14
C PHE A 219 -21.57 -2.82 6.69
N ILE A 220 -21.25 -3.80 5.83
CA ILE A 220 -21.69 -3.83 4.42
C ILE A 220 -23.23 -3.88 4.30
N ALA A 221 -23.90 -4.66 5.17
CA ALA A 221 -25.37 -4.72 5.16
C ALA A 221 -26.00 -3.39 5.57
N LEU A 222 -25.40 -2.68 6.53
CA LEU A 222 -25.86 -1.36 6.94
C LEU A 222 -25.65 -0.31 5.85
N CYS A 223 -24.51 -0.35 5.14
CA CYS A 223 -24.29 0.53 3.97
C CYS A 223 -25.33 0.28 2.86
N ARG A 224 -25.69 -0.98 2.58
CA ARG A 224 -26.71 -1.31 1.56
C ARG A 224 -28.12 -0.92 1.93
N ASN A 225 -28.42 -0.80 3.22
CA ASN A 225 -29.73 -0.41 3.73
C ASN A 225 -29.87 1.11 3.94
N ASP A 226 -28.86 1.88 3.65
CA ASP A 226 -28.85 3.34 3.80
C ASP A 226 -29.02 3.99 2.43
N ASP A 227 -30.06 4.81 2.28
CA ASP A 227 -30.48 5.42 1.01
C ASP A 227 -29.44 6.41 0.41
N GLU A 228 -28.43 6.83 1.17
CA GLU A 228 -27.34 7.68 0.65
C GLU A 228 -26.33 6.88 -0.19
N PHE A 229 -26.27 5.56 0.00
CA PHE A 229 -25.34 4.71 -0.75
C PHE A 229 -25.97 4.24 -2.06
N PRO A 230 -25.24 4.29 -3.18
CA PRO A 230 -25.67 3.66 -4.42
C PRO A 230 -25.58 2.13 -4.29
N ASP A 231 -26.11 1.43 -5.29
CA ASP A 231 -25.75 0.02 -5.45
C ASP A 231 -24.25 -0.11 -5.71
N PHE A 232 -23.57 -0.90 -4.89
CA PHE A 232 -22.14 -1.12 -4.98
C PHE A 232 -21.77 -2.60 -4.83
N LEU A 233 -20.65 -2.98 -5.42
CA LEU A 233 -20.08 -4.31 -5.27
C LEU A 233 -19.38 -4.43 -3.91
N SER A 234 -19.48 -5.58 -3.28
CA SER A 234 -18.70 -5.85 -2.07
C SER A 234 -17.89 -7.14 -2.23
N TYR A 235 -16.64 -7.06 -1.88
CA TYR A 235 -15.71 -8.19 -1.94
C TYR A 235 -15.11 -8.47 -0.57
N HIS A 236 -15.01 -9.74 -0.25
CA HIS A 236 -14.17 -10.20 0.84
C HIS A 236 -12.73 -10.29 0.34
N CYS A 237 -11.79 -9.68 1.05
CA CYS A 237 -10.36 -9.64 0.73
C CYS A 237 -9.83 -10.99 0.26
N ILE A 238 -9.30 -11.03 -0.95
CA ILE A 238 -8.76 -12.25 -1.59
C ILE A 238 -7.63 -12.84 -0.74
N ILE A 239 -6.76 -12.00 -0.18
CA ILE A 239 -5.65 -12.44 0.67
C ILE A 239 -6.17 -13.13 1.92
N HIS A 240 -7.17 -12.57 2.59
CA HIS A 240 -7.82 -13.20 3.75
C HIS A 240 -8.50 -14.53 3.39
N GLN A 241 -9.18 -14.58 2.25
CA GLN A 241 -9.81 -15.83 1.79
C GLN A 241 -8.77 -16.91 1.49
N GLN A 242 -7.63 -16.55 0.87
CA GLN A 242 -6.53 -17.47 0.63
C GLN A 242 -5.94 -18.02 1.94
N VAL A 243 -5.74 -17.14 2.94
CA VAL A 243 -5.28 -17.58 4.28
C VAL A 243 -6.28 -18.53 4.94
N LEU A 244 -7.58 -18.27 4.81
CA LEU A 244 -8.62 -19.12 5.37
C LEU A 244 -8.66 -20.49 4.69
N SER A 245 -8.48 -20.57 3.36
CA SER A 245 -8.36 -21.85 2.65
C SER A 245 -7.12 -22.62 3.08
N SER A 246 -5.99 -21.92 3.25
CA SER A 246 -4.75 -22.53 3.73
C SER A 246 -4.87 -23.14 5.14
N LYS A 247 -5.79 -22.65 5.98
CA LYS A 247 -6.06 -23.22 7.32
C LYS A 247 -6.76 -24.59 7.27
N ARG A 248 -7.23 -25.03 6.09
CA ARG A 248 -7.77 -26.38 5.90
C ARG A 248 -6.69 -27.46 5.91
N LEU A 249 -5.46 -27.08 5.57
CA LEU A 249 -4.32 -27.96 5.65
C LEU A 249 -4.10 -28.43 7.08
N ASN A 250 -4.08 -29.74 7.30
CA ASN A 250 -3.84 -30.34 8.62
C ASN A 250 -2.35 -30.24 8.99
N THR A 251 -1.98 -29.15 9.62
CA THR A 251 -0.60 -28.92 10.07
C THR A 251 -0.40 -29.19 11.55
N LYS A 252 -1.47 -29.51 12.30
CA LYS A 252 -1.47 -29.41 13.76
C LYS A 252 -0.40 -30.27 14.40
N GLU A 253 -0.38 -31.57 14.07
CA GLU A 253 0.54 -32.51 14.70
C GLU A 253 2.01 -32.16 14.46
N VAL A 254 2.38 -31.85 13.20
CA VAL A 254 3.75 -31.45 12.86
C VAL A 254 4.14 -30.12 13.51
N MET A 255 3.23 -29.15 13.50
CA MET A 255 3.49 -27.83 14.05
C MET A 255 3.63 -27.86 15.58
N ASP A 256 2.75 -28.58 16.28
CA ASP A 256 2.77 -28.68 17.75
C ASP A 256 4.11 -29.26 18.23
N ILE A 257 4.58 -30.32 17.58
CA ILE A 257 5.87 -30.94 17.89
C ILE A 257 7.04 -30.02 17.56
N ALA A 258 7.03 -29.41 16.37
CA ALA A 258 8.09 -28.47 15.98
C ALA A 258 8.15 -27.26 16.92
N PHE A 259 6.99 -26.76 17.38
CA PHE A 259 6.92 -25.67 18.38
C PHE A 259 7.45 -26.09 19.73
N GLU A 260 7.08 -27.27 20.21
CA GLU A 260 7.57 -27.79 21.48
C GLU A 260 9.11 -27.86 21.46
N ILE A 261 9.67 -28.39 20.38
CA ILE A 261 11.13 -28.50 20.21
C ILE A 261 11.77 -27.12 20.20
N VAL A 262 11.30 -26.19 19.35
CA VAL A 262 11.85 -24.84 19.25
C VAL A 262 11.73 -24.10 20.59
N ASN A 263 10.60 -24.19 21.27
CA ASN A 263 10.39 -23.59 22.58
C ASN A 263 11.32 -24.21 23.64
N SER A 264 11.60 -25.52 23.56
CA SER A 264 12.54 -26.17 24.47
C SER A 264 13.98 -25.66 24.31
N ILE A 265 14.36 -25.22 23.11
CA ILE A 265 15.69 -24.66 22.80
C ILE A 265 15.70 -23.15 23.13
N ARG A 266 14.72 -22.39 22.66
CA ARG A 266 14.68 -20.92 22.77
C ARG A 266 14.07 -20.40 24.08
N GLY A 267 13.38 -21.23 24.85
CA GLY A 267 12.78 -20.84 26.13
C GLY A 267 13.79 -20.50 27.24
N SER A 268 15.08 -20.80 27.05
CA SER A 268 16.17 -20.44 27.95
C SER A 268 17.28 -19.71 27.19
N SER A 269 17.71 -18.55 27.68
CA SER A 269 18.81 -17.78 27.09
C SER A 269 20.12 -18.58 27.02
N LEU A 270 20.38 -19.47 27.99
CA LEU A 270 21.54 -20.35 27.97
C LEU A 270 21.44 -21.38 26.84
N LYS A 271 20.34 -22.11 26.76
CA LYS A 271 20.13 -23.12 25.72
C LYS A 271 20.20 -22.52 24.33
N ARG A 272 19.60 -21.33 24.13
CA ARG A 272 19.67 -20.61 22.86
C ARG A 272 21.13 -20.30 22.47
N ARG A 273 21.96 -19.80 23.40
CA ARG A 273 23.37 -19.52 23.14
C ARG A 273 24.16 -20.79 22.82
N LEU A 274 23.92 -21.89 23.56
CA LEU A 274 24.55 -23.18 23.30
C LEU A 274 24.15 -23.74 21.93
N PHE A 275 22.88 -23.60 21.54
CA PHE A 275 22.42 -24.00 20.21
C PHE A 275 23.07 -23.15 19.10
N GLN A 276 23.19 -21.83 19.31
CA GLN A 276 23.84 -20.92 18.35
C GLN A 276 25.32 -21.28 18.09
N LEU A 277 26.03 -21.89 19.05
CA LEU A 277 27.39 -22.36 18.85
C LEU A 277 27.50 -23.57 17.91
N LYS A 278 26.39 -24.24 17.61
CA LYS A 278 26.32 -25.36 16.66
C LYS A 278 25.98 -24.94 15.23
N LEU A 279 25.59 -23.68 15.06
CA LEU A 279 25.24 -23.15 13.75
C LEU A 279 26.51 -22.78 12.99
N ASP A 280 26.56 -23.11 11.70
CA ASP A 280 27.64 -22.70 10.81
C ASP A 280 27.64 -21.17 10.56
N GLU A 281 28.78 -20.62 10.14
CA GLU A 281 28.87 -19.22 9.72
C GLU A 281 27.86 -18.91 8.61
N GLY A 282 26.94 -17.96 8.88
CA GLY A 282 25.90 -17.55 7.96
C GLY A 282 24.54 -18.23 8.17
N GLN A 283 24.46 -19.28 8.98
CA GLN A 283 23.15 -19.84 9.38
C GLN A 283 22.43 -18.92 10.36
N SER A 284 21.15 -18.69 10.11
CA SER A 284 20.30 -17.89 11.01
C SER A 284 19.65 -18.78 12.07
N ASP A 285 19.46 -18.24 13.28
CA ASP A 285 18.81 -18.91 14.42
C ASP A 285 17.39 -19.43 14.10
N LEU A 286 16.89 -20.36 14.92
CA LEU A 286 15.51 -20.83 14.87
C LEU A 286 14.53 -19.66 14.96
N LEU A 287 13.44 -19.73 14.19
CA LEU A 287 12.38 -18.74 14.22
C LEU A 287 11.41 -19.03 15.39
N LEU A 288 11.01 -17.98 16.11
CA LEU A 288 9.84 -18.10 16.99
C LEU A 288 8.59 -17.96 16.10
N HIS A 289 7.65 -18.86 16.30
CA HIS A 289 6.35 -18.72 15.67
C HIS A 289 5.50 -17.71 16.45
N THR A 290 4.91 -16.80 15.69
CA THR A 290 3.82 -15.96 16.18
C THR A 290 2.55 -16.40 15.47
N ASP A 291 1.54 -16.85 16.20
CA ASP A 291 0.27 -17.39 15.66
C ASP A 291 -0.49 -16.44 14.72
N VAL A 292 -0.06 -15.19 14.67
CA VAL A 292 -0.81 -14.09 14.06
C VAL A 292 -0.77 -14.11 12.53
N ARG A 293 0.24 -14.72 11.88
CA ARG A 293 0.35 -14.69 10.41
C ARG A 293 0.65 -16.06 9.82
N TRP A 294 -0.24 -16.56 8.97
CA TRP A 294 -0.07 -17.83 8.24
C TRP A 294 1.27 -17.94 7.49
N LEU A 295 1.72 -16.85 6.85
CA LEU A 295 3.01 -16.76 6.16
C LEU A 295 4.23 -17.12 7.03
N SER A 296 4.13 -16.97 8.36
CA SER A 296 5.22 -17.35 9.27
C SER A 296 5.41 -18.87 9.36
N ARG A 297 4.37 -19.66 9.08
CA ARG A 297 4.42 -21.14 9.18
C ARG A 297 5.36 -21.75 8.15
N GLY A 298 5.25 -21.35 6.89
CA GLY A 298 6.14 -21.86 5.84
C GLY A 298 7.61 -21.55 6.12
N LYS A 299 7.90 -20.30 6.52
CA LYS A 299 9.27 -19.89 6.91
C LYS A 299 9.75 -20.62 8.16
N PHE A 300 8.87 -20.85 9.13
CA PHE A 300 9.18 -21.58 10.35
C PHE A 300 9.51 -23.04 10.05
N LEU A 301 8.66 -23.75 9.27
CA LEU A 301 8.88 -25.13 8.89
C LEU A 301 10.15 -25.29 8.05
N GLN A 302 10.39 -24.42 7.08
CA GLN A 302 11.60 -24.45 6.29
C GLN A 302 12.84 -24.28 7.17
N ARG A 303 12.85 -23.28 8.06
CA ARG A 303 13.96 -23.05 8.98
C ARG A 303 14.17 -24.21 9.96
N PHE A 304 13.09 -24.78 10.48
CA PHE A 304 13.16 -25.95 11.34
C PHE A 304 13.79 -27.14 10.60
N ARG A 305 13.39 -27.35 9.35
CA ARG A 305 13.93 -28.44 8.53
C ARG A 305 15.40 -28.21 8.14
N ASP A 306 15.74 -26.98 7.76
CA ASP A 306 17.13 -26.63 7.41
C ASP A 306 18.11 -26.88 8.56
N LEU A 307 17.66 -26.71 9.80
CA LEU A 307 18.43 -26.90 11.03
C LEU A 307 18.16 -28.24 11.74
N LEU A 308 17.49 -29.18 11.06
CA LEU A 308 17.11 -30.44 11.68
C LEU A 308 18.30 -31.28 12.20
N PRO A 309 19.45 -31.37 11.47
CA PRO A 309 20.63 -32.05 11.97
C PRO A 309 21.16 -31.44 13.27
N GLU A 310 21.31 -30.11 13.32
CA GLU A 310 21.80 -29.37 14.48
C GLU A 310 20.82 -29.47 15.67
N ILE A 311 19.50 -29.49 15.39
CA ILE A 311 18.46 -29.69 16.40
C ILE A 311 18.61 -31.08 17.03
N ILE A 312 18.76 -32.11 16.22
CA ILE A 312 18.89 -33.53 16.69
C ILE A 312 20.18 -33.65 17.54
N GLU A 313 21.30 -33.14 17.07
CA GLU A 313 22.56 -33.18 17.79
C GLU A 313 22.46 -32.46 19.14
N PHE A 314 21.91 -31.23 19.15
CA PHE A 314 21.74 -30.45 20.37
C PHE A 314 20.83 -31.14 21.40
N LEU A 315 19.71 -31.74 20.96
CA LEU A 315 18.76 -32.42 21.84
C LEU A 315 19.37 -33.69 22.42
N ASN A 316 20.17 -34.43 21.66
CA ASN A 316 20.90 -35.61 22.14
C ASN A 316 21.91 -35.23 23.25
N GLU A 317 22.63 -34.14 23.11
CA GLU A 317 23.54 -33.63 24.17
C GLU A 317 22.80 -33.18 25.43
N GLN A 318 21.53 -32.74 25.29
CA GLN A 318 20.68 -32.38 26.42
C GLN A 318 19.93 -33.57 27.01
N GLU A 319 20.22 -34.82 26.59
CA GLU A 319 19.56 -36.07 26.97
C GLU A 319 18.03 -36.04 26.75
N LYS A 320 17.55 -35.14 25.87
CA LYS A 320 16.14 -35.05 25.50
C LYS A 320 15.85 -35.85 24.26
N LYS A 321 15.03 -36.90 24.44
CA LYS A 321 14.61 -37.77 23.34
C LYS A 321 13.22 -37.35 22.84
N TYR A 322 13.15 -36.89 21.61
CA TYR A 322 11.90 -36.72 20.88
C TYR A 322 11.76 -37.85 19.86
N ALA A 323 10.88 -38.79 20.13
CA ALA A 323 10.69 -39.98 19.30
C ALA A 323 10.35 -39.64 17.84
N TYR A 324 9.61 -38.56 17.63
CA TYR A 324 9.19 -38.05 16.30
C TYR A 324 10.34 -37.66 15.39
N LEU A 325 11.49 -37.21 15.91
CA LEU A 325 12.66 -36.86 15.09
C LEU A 325 13.30 -38.07 14.39
N ASN A 326 12.95 -39.29 14.82
CA ASN A 326 13.36 -40.54 14.19
C ASN A 326 12.19 -41.25 13.48
N ASP A 327 10.98 -40.70 13.57
CA ASP A 327 9.80 -41.27 12.93
C ASP A 327 9.75 -40.85 11.44
N LYS A 328 9.85 -41.86 10.57
CA LYS A 328 9.87 -41.62 9.11
C LYS A 328 8.56 -41.02 8.60
N THR A 329 7.43 -41.36 9.21
CA THR A 329 6.12 -40.82 8.83
C THR A 329 6.05 -39.34 9.18
N TRP A 330 6.42 -38.96 10.39
CA TRP A 330 6.46 -37.58 10.82
C TRP A 330 7.44 -36.73 9.97
N LEU A 331 8.63 -37.27 9.66
CA LEU A 331 9.61 -36.59 8.79
C LEU A 331 9.08 -36.41 7.36
N SER A 332 8.28 -37.35 6.88
CA SER A 332 7.63 -37.27 5.58
C SER A 332 6.55 -36.18 5.56
N ASP A 333 5.72 -36.12 6.60
CA ASP A 333 4.70 -35.11 6.79
C ASP A 333 5.34 -33.71 6.92
N LEU A 334 6.43 -33.61 7.68
CA LEU A 334 7.20 -32.35 7.79
C LEU A 334 7.72 -31.88 6.42
N ALA A 335 8.25 -32.79 5.60
CA ALA A 335 8.75 -32.46 4.27
C ALA A 335 7.62 -31.96 3.35
N PHE A 336 6.51 -32.69 3.26
CA PHE A 336 5.33 -32.30 2.49
C PHE A 336 4.76 -30.96 2.92
N LEU A 337 4.55 -30.78 4.22
CA LEU A 337 4.00 -29.54 4.78
C LEU A 337 4.92 -28.34 4.54
N THR A 338 6.25 -28.54 4.60
CA THR A 338 7.21 -27.49 4.27
C THR A 338 7.08 -27.05 2.82
N ASP A 339 7.03 -27.99 1.87
CA ASP A 339 6.87 -27.70 0.45
C ASP A 339 5.53 -27.02 0.16
N PHE A 340 4.43 -27.59 0.62
CA PHE A 340 3.10 -27.08 0.29
C PHE A 340 2.80 -25.74 0.96
N THR A 341 3.21 -25.51 2.22
CA THR A 341 3.08 -24.21 2.87
C THR A 341 3.95 -23.15 2.21
N SER A 342 5.11 -23.52 1.63
CA SER A 342 5.92 -22.61 0.82
C SER A 342 5.17 -22.16 -0.45
N ILE A 343 4.53 -23.09 -1.16
CA ILE A 343 3.71 -22.79 -2.35
C ILE A 343 2.57 -21.84 -2.00
N LEU A 344 1.83 -22.11 -0.91
CA LEU A 344 0.75 -21.25 -0.43
C LEU A 344 1.25 -19.86 0.01
N SER A 345 2.45 -19.79 0.57
CA SER A 345 3.08 -18.52 0.96
C SER A 345 3.48 -17.69 -0.25
N HIS A 346 3.95 -18.31 -1.34
CA HIS A 346 4.23 -17.62 -2.60
C HIS A 346 2.97 -17.02 -3.21
N LEU A 347 1.85 -17.77 -3.25
CA LEU A 347 0.57 -17.21 -3.69
C LEU A 347 0.20 -15.97 -2.87
N ASN A 348 0.32 -16.06 -1.55
CA ASN A 348 -0.02 -14.93 -0.68
C ASN A 348 0.84 -13.68 -1.00
N LEU A 349 2.14 -13.88 -1.27
CA LEU A 349 3.03 -12.78 -1.68
C LEU A 349 2.68 -12.21 -3.06
N GLU A 350 2.28 -13.07 -4.01
CA GLU A 350 1.85 -12.62 -5.34
C GLU A 350 0.55 -11.79 -5.31
N LEU A 351 -0.35 -12.10 -4.37
CA LEU A 351 -1.58 -11.33 -4.16
C LEU A 351 -1.35 -9.99 -3.47
N GLN A 352 -0.21 -9.79 -2.83
CA GLN A 352 0.17 -8.55 -2.15
C GLN A 352 0.85 -7.55 -3.11
N GLY A 353 0.73 -6.27 -2.81
CA GLY A 353 1.42 -5.20 -3.55
C GLY A 353 0.55 -3.97 -3.77
N LYS A 354 1.21 -2.84 -4.02
CA LYS A 354 0.56 -1.61 -4.49
C LYS A 354 0.17 -1.75 -5.95
N ASN A 355 -0.86 -1.06 -6.37
CA ASN A 355 -1.39 -1.03 -7.73
C ASN A 355 -1.87 -2.40 -8.27
N LYS A 356 -2.02 -3.40 -7.41
CA LYS A 356 -2.63 -4.68 -7.80
C LYS A 356 -4.12 -4.48 -8.03
N THR A 357 -4.56 -4.82 -9.24
CA THR A 357 -5.97 -4.75 -9.63
C THR A 357 -6.69 -6.07 -9.34
N ILE A 358 -8.00 -6.07 -9.39
CA ILE A 358 -8.79 -7.30 -9.35
C ILE A 358 -8.42 -8.24 -10.51
N ILE A 359 -7.99 -7.69 -11.66
CA ILE A 359 -7.54 -8.44 -12.84
C ILE A 359 -6.31 -9.28 -12.50
N ASP A 360 -5.28 -8.65 -11.89
CA ASP A 360 -4.05 -9.34 -11.48
C ASP A 360 -4.33 -10.46 -10.48
N MET A 361 -5.22 -10.20 -9.54
CA MET A 361 -5.56 -11.16 -8.47
C MET A 361 -6.34 -12.36 -9.01
N ILE A 362 -7.32 -12.15 -9.89
CA ILE A 362 -8.05 -13.25 -10.55
C ILE A 362 -7.08 -14.11 -11.37
N SER A 363 -6.17 -13.50 -12.12
CA SER A 363 -5.15 -14.21 -12.90
C SER A 363 -4.24 -15.07 -12.02
N SER A 364 -3.79 -14.54 -10.87
CA SER A 364 -2.99 -15.30 -9.90
C SER A 364 -3.78 -16.47 -9.32
N ILE A 365 -5.06 -16.27 -8.94
CA ILE A 365 -5.93 -17.33 -8.41
C ILE A 365 -6.08 -18.46 -9.42
N ASP A 366 -6.34 -18.16 -10.69
CA ASP A 366 -6.53 -19.19 -11.72
C ASP A 366 -5.23 -19.95 -12.00
N ALA A 367 -4.10 -19.26 -12.02
CA ALA A 367 -2.80 -19.91 -12.15
C ALA A 367 -2.53 -20.90 -11.01
N TYR A 368 -2.89 -20.56 -9.76
CA TYR A 368 -2.71 -21.46 -8.61
C TYR A 368 -3.70 -22.61 -8.59
N LYS A 369 -4.93 -22.43 -9.07
CA LYS A 369 -5.86 -23.57 -9.26
C LYS A 369 -5.27 -24.61 -10.22
N THR A 370 -4.74 -24.15 -11.35
CA THR A 370 -4.06 -25.04 -12.32
C THR A 370 -2.84 -25.70 -11.69
N LYS A 371 -2.07 -24.95 -10.89
CA LYS A 371 -0.91 -25.49 -10.18
C LYS A 371 -1.29 -26.58 -9.17
N PHE A 372 -2.39 -26.44 -8.44
CA PHE A 372 -2.84 -27.49 -7.52
C PHE A 372 -3.17 -28.79 -8.24
N ILE A 373 -3.80 -28.72 -9.42
CA ILE A 373 -4.05 -29.90 -10.25
C ILE A 373 -2.73 -30.57 -10.65
N LEU A 374 -1.76 -29.79 -11.11
CA LEU A 374 -0.42 -30.30 -11.46
C LEU A 374 0.29 -30.96 -10.27
N LEU A 375 0.20 -30.35 -9.07
CA LEU A 375 0.80 -30.93 -7.86
C LEU A 375 0.17 -32.27 -7.48
N ILE A 376 -1.14 -32.41 -7.65
CA ILE A 376 -1.87 -33.67 -7.42
C ILE A 376 -1.40 -34.74 -8.42
N GLU A 377 -1.33 -34.40 -9.72
CA GLU A 377 -0.85 -35.30 -10.76
C GLU A 377 0.60 -35.74 -10.51
N ASP A 378 1.49 -34.81 -10.13
CA ASP A 378 2.87 -35.11 -9.78
C ASP A 378 2.97 -36.13 -8.63
N LEU A 379 2.24 -35.89 -7.53
CA LEU A 379 2.23 -36.81 -6.40
C LEU A 379 1.70 -38.21 -6.78
N GLN A 380 0.62 -38.30 -7.56
CA GLN A 380 0.05 -39.57 -8.05
C GLN A 380 1.02 -40.34 -8.95
N GLN A 381 1.89 -39.65 -9.67
CA GLN A 381 2.93 -40.22 -10.51
C GLN A 381 4.26 -40.47 -9.76
N ASN A 382 4.30 -40.22 -8.44
CA ASN A 382 5.52 -40.21 -7.62
C ASN A 382 6.61 -39.28 -8.15
N ASN A 383 6.23 -38.18 -8.81
CA ASN A 383 7.11 -37.15 -9.29
C ASN A 383 7.27 -36.04 -8.21
N MET A 384 8.47 -35.88 -7.66
CA MET A 384 8.75 -34.93 -6.58
C MET A 384 9.37 -33.61 -7.08
N ASN A 385 9.28 -33.29 -8.37
CA ASN A 385 9.90 -32.11 -8.96
C ASN A 385 9.43 -30.78 -8.31
N HIS A 386 8.17 -30.72 -7.90
CA HIS A 386 7.59 -29.56 -7.22
C HIS A 386 7.63 -29.66 -5.69
N PHE A 387 8.23 -30.72 -5.15
CA PHE A 387 8.35 -31.02 -3.72
C PHE A 387 9.82 -31.24 -3.31
N PRO A 388 10.65 -30.19 -3.34
CA PRO A 388 12.10 -30.33 -3.15
C PRO A 388 12.48 -30.92 -1.78
N ASN A 389 11.73 -30.59 -0.72
CA ASN A 389 11.97 -31.16 0.60
C ASN A 389 11.61 -32.65 0.68
N MET A 390 10.55 -33.06 -0.02
CA MET A 390 10.22 -34.48 -0.15
C MET A 390 11.28 -35.22 -1.00
N ALA A 391 11.74 -34.62 -2.10
CA ALA A 391 12.80 -35.18 -2.94
C ALA A 391 14.11 -35.38 -2.16
N ASP A 392 14.55 -34.36 -1.41
CA ASP A 392 15.74 -34.44 -0.53
C ASP A 392 15.62 -35.55 0.52
N ASN A 393 14.44 -35.68 1.11
CA ASN A 393 14.16 -36.73 2.11
C ASN A 393 14.27 -38.13 1.53
N LEU A 394 13.80 -38.37 0.28
CA LEU A 394 13.97 -39.62 -0.44
C LEU A 394 15.44 -39.95 -0.73
N GLN A 395 16.23 -38.93 -1.11
CA GLN A 395 17.65 -39.10 -1.38
C GLN A 395 18.45 -39.51 -0.13
N LYS A 396 18.12 -38.91 1.01
CA LYS A 396 18.79 -39.18 2.29
C LYS A 396 18.38 -40.49 2.92
N ASN A 397 17.15 -40.94 2.68
CA ASN A 397 16.54 -42.09 3.34
C ASN A 397 15.88 -43.06 2.32
N LYS A 398 16.63 -43.98 1.75
CA LYS A 398 16.20 -44.93 0.71
C LYS A 398 14.97 -45.80 1.07
N ASN A 399 14.60 -45.89 2.34
CA ASN A 399 13.49 -46.71 2.82
C ASN A 399 12.28 -45.86 3.30
N ILE A 400 12.13 -44.64 2.84
CA ILE A 400 10.93 -43.84 3.10
C ILE A 400 9.89 -44.16 2.03
N SER A 401 8.66 -44.44 2.49
CA SER A 401 7.46 -44.51 1.66
C SER A 401 6.55 -43.36 2.03
N TYR A 402 6.09 -42.59 1.05
CA TYR A 402 5.14 -41.52 1.26
C TYR A 402 3.70 -42.02 1.20
N GLU A 403 2.85 -41.54 2.10
CA GLU A 403 1.39 -41.74 2.05
C GLU A 403 0.78 -40.75 1.01
N ILE A 404 1.03 -41.01 -0.28
CA ILE A 404 0.66 -40.15 -1.40
C ILE A 404 -0.83 -39.80 -1.35
N ASP A 405 -1.72 -40.75 -1.13
CA ASP A 405 -3.17 -40.50 -1.07
C ASP A 405 -3.55 -39.51 0.02
N LYS A 406 -2.87 -39.53 1.17
CA LYS A 406 -3.04 -38.54 2.25
C LYS A 406 -2.68 -37.13 1.77
N TYR A 407 -1.54 -36.99 1.11
CA TYR A 407 -1.08 -35.66 0.65
C TYR A 407 -1.93 -35.14 -0.50
N VAL A 408 -2.37 -36.01 -1.41
CA VAL A 408 -3.34 -35.64 -2.47
C VAL A 408 -4.64 -35.16 -1.83
N ALA A 409 -5.18 -35.88 -0.84
CA ALA A 409 -6.40 -35.46 -0.15
C ALA A 409 -6.24 -34.10 0.57
N GLU A 410 -5.08 -33.83 1.17
CA GLU A 410 -4.80 -32.53 1.79
C GLU A 410 -4.81 -31.38 0.77
N ILE A 411 -4.19 -31.56 -0.41
CA ILE A 411 -4.21 -30.55 -1.49
C ILE A 411 -5.64 -30.38 -2.02
N GLN A 412 -6.39 -31.47 -2.21
CA GLN A 412 -7.78 -31.43 -2.66
C GLN A 412 -8.67 -30.65 -1.69
N ASN A 413 -8.55 -30.90 -0.38
CA ASN A 413 -9.31 -30.19 0.66
C ASN A 413 -9.05 -28.66 0.60
N VAL A 414 -7.80 -28.25 0.43
CA VAL A 414 -7.45 -26.84 0.27
C VAL A 414 -8.03 -26.28 -1.02
N MET A 415 -7.94 -27.02 -2.14
CA MET A 415 -8.44 -26.61 -3.44
C MET A 415 -9.97 -26.44 -3.45
N GLU A 416 -10.71 -27.36 -2.85
CA GLU A 416 -12.18 -27.30 -2.75
C GLU A 416 -12.63 -26.09 -1.91
N ASP A 417 -12.02 -25.85 -0.76
CA ASP A 417 -12.33 -24.69 0.06
C ASP A 417 -11.95 -23.38 -0.66
N PHE A 418 -10.83 -23.39 -1.42
CA PHE A 418 -10.39 -22.30 -2.26
C PHE A 418 -11.44 -21.98 -3.34
N GLU A 419 -11.93 -23.00 -4.08
CA GLU A 419 -12.97 -22.79 -5.09
C GLU A 419 -14.28 -22.27 -4.52
N LYS A 420 -14.69 -22.79 -3.36
CA LYS A 420 -15.90 -22.34 -2.67
C LYS A 420 -15.80 -20.87 -2.25
N ARG A 421 -14.66 -20.44 -1.73
CA ARG A 421 -14.45 -19.07 -1.27
C ARG A 421 -14.40 -18.06 -2.40
N PHE A 422 -13.87 -18.47 -3.55
CA PHE A 422 -13.73 -17.58 -4.70
C PHE A 422 -14.92 -17.59 -5.68
N GLN A 423 -16.07 -18.16 -5.27
CA GLN A 423 -17.27 -18.17 -6.12
C GLN A 423 -17.80 -16.77 -6.47
N ASP A 424 -17.72 -15.82 -5.56
CA ASP A 424 -18.17 -14.45 -5.82
C ASP A 424 -17.36 -13.77 -6.93
N PHE A 425 -16.09 -14.14 -7.06
CA PHE A 425 -15.24 -13.63 -8.14
C PHE A 425 -15.53 -14.26 -9.50
N LYS A 426 -16.22 -15.42 -9.56
CA LYS A 426 -16.67 -16.01 -10.84
C LYS A 426 -17.64 -15.10 -11.57
N LYS A 427 -18.47 -14.34 -10.86
CA LYS A 427 -19.43 -13.40 -11.46
C LYS A 427 -18.73 -12.25 -12.18
N VAL A 428 -17.58 -11.83 -11.67
CA VAL A 428 -16.80 -10.70 -12.20
C VAL A 428 -15.76 -11.18 -13.22
N LYS A 429 -15.33 -12.44 -13.12
CA LYS A 429 -14.23 -13.00 -13.93
C LYS A 429 -14.42 -12.78 -15.43
N GLU A 430 -15.59 -13.10 -15.98
CA GLU A 430 -15.83 -12.97 -17.42
C GLU A 430 -15.86 -11.50 -17.86
N ILE A 431 -16.33 -10.60 -16.99
CA ILE A 431 -16.29 -9.15 -17.24
C ILE A 431 -14.83 -8.66 -17.20
N VAL A 432 -14.03 -9.17 -16.26
CA VAL A 432 -12.59 -8.90 -16.16
C VAL A 432 -11.86 -9.42 -17.41
N GLU A 433 -12.19 -10.63 -17.89
CA GLU A 433 -11.64 -11.17 -19.13
C GLU A 433 -12.01 -10.31 -20.34
N PHE A 434 -13.28 -9.88 -20.45
CA PHE A 434 -13.71 -8.96 -21.50
C PHE A 434 -12.98 -7.62 -21.44
N THR A 435 -12.84 -7.04 -20.24
CA THR A 435 -12.11 -5.79 -20.05
C THR A 435 -10.65 -5.90 -20.42
N SER A 436 -10.04 -7.07 -20.19
CA SER A 436 -8.64 -7.34 -20.53
C SER A 436 -8.43 -7.70 -22.00
N PHE A 437 -9.40 -8.41 -22.59
CA PHE A 437 -9.34 -8.94 -23.95
C PHE A 437 -10.64 -8.68 -24.73
N PRO A 438 -11.00 -7.42 -25.03
CA PRO A 438 -12.28 -7.08 -25.63
C PRO A 438 -12.46 -7.62 -27.07
N PHE A 439 -11.39 -8.05 -27.73
CA PHE A 439 -11.37 -8.61 -29.09
C PHE A 439 -11.23 -10.14 -29.14
N LYS A 440 -11.61 -10.83 -28.05
CA LYS A 440 -11.60 -12.30 -28.03
C LYS A 440 -12.64 -12.85 -29.02
N LYS A 441 -12.22 -13.79 -29.93
CA LYS A 441 -13.06 -14.27 -31.04
C LYS A 441 -14.27 -15.12 -30.61
N ASP A 442 -14.14 -15.81 -29.48
CA ASP A 442 -15.16 -16.70 -28.88
C ASP A 442 -16.05 -15.99 -27.88
N LEU A 443 -16.06 -14.65 -27.88
CA LEU A 443 -16.91 -13.86 -27.00
C LEU A 443 -18.39 -13.95 -27.44
N ILE A 444 -19.24 -14.44 -26.57
CA ILE A 444 -20.69 -14.47 -26.79
C ILE A 444 -21.29 -13.15 -26.31
N VAL A 445 -21.56 -12.25 -27.26
CA VAL A 445 -22.00 -10.86 -26.96
C VAL A 445 -23.19 -10.82 -26.03
N LYS A 446 -24.23 -11.66 -26.25
CA LYS A 446 -25.42 -11.70 -25.39
C LYS A 446 -25.15 -12.13 -23.95
N GLU A 447 -24.20 -13.03 -23.74
CA GLU A 447 -23.87 -13.48 -22.38
C GLU A 447 -23.10 -12.42 -21.62
N ILE A 448 -22.09 -11.81 -22.25
CA ILE A 448 -21.28 -10.80 -21.58
C ILE A 448 -22.06 -9.51 -21.33
N SER A 449 -22.88 -9.06 -22.31
CA SER A 449 -23.72 -7.87 -22.16
C SER A 449 -24.72 -8.05 -21.02
N LYS A 450 -25.35 -9.24 -20.92
CA LYS A 450 -26.25 -9.57 -19.81
C LYS A 450 -25.53 -9.53 -18.47
N LYS A 451 -24.34 -10.13 -18.36
CA LYS A 451 -23.55 -10.14 -17.10
C LYS A 451 -23.14 -8.72 -16.67
N ILE A 452 -22.74 -7.88 -17.62
CA ILE A 452 -22.41 -6.47 -17.33
C ILE A 452 -23.67 -5.72 -16.90
N ALA A 453 -24.79 -5.89 -17.62
CA ALA A 453 -26.07 -5.27 -17.31
C ALA A 453 -26.56 -5.65 -15.91
N ASP A 454 -26.55 -6.95 -15.57
CA ASP A 454 -26.98 -7.48 -14.28
C ASP A 454 -26.08 -7.01 -13.12
N LEU A 455 -24.76 -6.82 -13.37
CA LEU A 455 -23.80 -6.45 -12.32
C LEU A 455 -23.78 -4.96 -12.02
N PHE A 456 -23.95 -4.12 -13.03
CA PHE A 456 -23.77 -2.66 -12.94
C PHE A 456 -25.02 -1.85 -13.24
N ASP A 457 -26.18 -2.50 -13.32
CA ASP A 457 -27.48 -1.88 -13.65
C ASP A 457 -27.38 -1.02 -14.93
N MET A 458 -27.01 -1.66 -16.04
CA MET A 458 -26.86 -1.01 -17.35
C MET A 458 -27.83 -1.61 -18.37
N GLU A 459 -28.14 -0.84 -19.41
CA GLU A 459 -29.03 -1.31 -20.49
C GLU A 459 -28.33 -2.36 -21.37
N GLN A 460 -28.86 -3.59 -21.38
CA GLN A 460 -28.25 -4.71 -22.12
C GLN A 460 -28.17 -4.46 -23.61
N ASN A 461 -29.24 -3.93 -24.24
CA ASN A 461 -29.27 -3.68 -25.68
C ASN A 461 -28.23 -2.66 -26.13
N ALA A 462 -27.99 -1.62 -25.33
CA ALA A 462 -26.94 -0.64 -25.57
C ALA A 462 -25.54 -1.28 -25.52
N LEU A 463 -25.31 -2.10 -24.49
CA LEU A 463 -24.06 -2.86 -24.34
C LEU A 463 -23.81 -3.81 -25.52
N GLU A 464 -24.84 -4.56 -25.98
CA GLU A 464 -24.73 -5.45 -27.15
C GLU A 464 -24.26 -4.69 -28.39
N ASN A 465 -24.86 -3.56 -28.68
CA ASN A 465 -24.53 -2.72 -29.82
C ASN A 465 -23.08 -2.17 -29.70
N GLU A 466 -22.71 -1.64 -28.55
CA GLU A 466 -21.36 -1.11 -28.31
C GLU A 466 -20.31 -2.22 -28.47
N ILE A 467 -20.53 -3.42 -27.93
CA ILE A 467 -19.59 -4.55 -28.02
C ILE A 467 -19.41 -4.99 -29.47
N ILE A 468 -20.49 -5.10 -30.25
CA ILE A 468 -20.43 -5.48 -31.68
C ILE A 468 -19.62 -4.44 -32.46
N ILE A 469 -19.90 -3.15 -32.23
CA ILE A 469 -19.19 -2.07 -32.91
C ILE A 469 -17.72 -2.05 -32.51
N LEU A 470 -17.40 -2.23 -31.21
CA LEU A 470 -16.03 -2.29 -30.71
C LEU A 470 -15.26 -3.43 -31.38
N GLN A 471 -15.82 -4.63 -31.41
CA GLN A 471 -15.19 -5.81 -32.01
C GLN A 471 -14.95 -5.68 -33.52
N SER A 472 -15.73 -4.85 -34.20
CA SER A 472 -15.58 -4.56 -35.62
C SER A 472 -14.64 -3.39 -35.92
N ASP A 473 -14.19 -2.65 -34.90
CA ASP A 473 -13.33 -1.47 -35.06
C ASP A 473 -11.86 -1.87 -35.28
N LEU A 474 -11.44 -1.87 -36.56
CA LEU A 474 -10.10 -2.26 -36.99
C LEU A 474 -8.99 -1.35 -36.41
N ILE A 475 -9.30 -0.08 -36.15
CA ILE A 475 -8.34 0.87 -35.58
C ILE A 475 -8.05 0.50 -34.11
N LEU A 476 -9.10 0.21 -33.36
CA LEU A 476 -8.97 -0.21 -31.96
C LEU A 476 -8.37 -1.62 -31.87
N GLN A 477 -8.70 -2.53 -32.77
CA GLN A 477 -8.06 -3.85 -32.84
C GLN A 477 -6.53 -3.76 -33.04
N ALA A 478 -6.05 -2.80 -33.84
CA ALA A 478 -4.62 -2.59 -34.05
C ALA A 478 -3.91 -2.12 -32.76
N ARG A 479 -4.63 -1.49 -31.85
CA ARG A 479 -4.11 -0.95 -30.56
C ARG A 479 -4.34 -1.87 -29.35
N LYS A 480 -4.90 -3.06 -29.54
CA LYS A 480 -5.33 -3.95 -28.43
C LYS A 480 -4.23 -4.36 -27.44
N PHE A 481 -2.96 -4.22 -27.79
CA PHE A 481 -1.81 -4.52 -26.94
C PHE A 481 -1.13 -3.27 -26.38
N GLU A 482 -1.66 -2.08 -26.64
CA GLU A 482 -1.11 -0.85 -26.07
C GLU A 482 -1.46 -0.76 -24.58
N GLU A 483 -0.49 -0.27 -23.81
CA GLU A 483 -0.71 0.01 -22.39
C GLU A 483 -1.87 1.00 -22.21
N ASN A 484 -2.76 0.72 -21.25
CA ASN A 484 -3.99 1.50 -21.03
C ASN A 484 -4.84 1.64 -22.32
N PHE A 485 -5.09 0.51 -23.01
CA PHE A 485 -5.90 0.46 -24.24
C PHE A 485 -7.16 1.34 -24.18
N TRP A 486 -7.87 1.30 -23.05
CA TRP A 486 -9.15 1.98 -22.88
C TRP A 486 -9.10 3.50 -23.03
N LYS A 487 -7.94 4.14 -22.85
CA LYS A 487 -7.77 5.59 -23.07
C LYS A 487 -7.97 6.02 -24.54
N TYR A 488 -7.83 5.05 -25.48
CA TYR A 488 -7.99 5.30 -26.92
C TYR A 488 -9.42 5.07 -27.40
N VAL A 489 -10.28 4.51 -26.55
CA VAL A 489 -11.67 4.23 -26.87
C VAL A 489 -12.51 5.50 -26.70
N ASN A 490 -13.29 5.86 -27.75
CA ASN A 490 -14.08 7.09 -27.74
C ASN A 490 -15.27 6.98 -26.78
N ARG A 491 -15.33 7.86 -25.76
CA ARG A 491 -16.35 7.86 -24.70
C ARG A 491 -17.77 8.12 -25.21
N GLU A 492 -17.92 8.94 -26.24
CA GLU A 492 -19.24 9.25 -26.81
C GLU A 492 -19.79 8.07 -27.61
N LYS A 493 -18.90 7.29 -28.25
CA LYS A 493 -19.27 6.13 -29.07
C LYS A 493 -19.49 4.85 -28.24
N TYR A 494 -18.78 4.71 -27.11
CA TYR A 494 -18.76 3.51 -26.27
C TYR A 494 -18.97 3.82 -24.77
N PRO A 495 -20.03 4.57 -24.38
CA PRO A 495 -20.19 5.07 -23.01
C PRO A 495 -20.34 3.95 -21.97
N ASN A 496 -21.09 2.88 -22.28
CA ASN A 496 -21.38 1.82 -21.33
C ASN A 496 -20.19 0.88 -21.09
N ILE A 497 -19.48 0.47 -22.17
CA ILE A 497 -18.29 -0.38 -22.00
C ILE A 497 -17.13 0.37 -21.35
N ILE A 498 -16.95 1.66 -21.62
CA ILE A 498 -15.96 2.49 -20.92
C ILE A 498 -16.30 2.56 -19.43
N LYS A 499 -17.55 2.85 -19.09
CA LYS A 499 -18.01 2.88 -17.70
C LYS A 499 -17.78 1.54 -17.00
N CYS A 500 -18.12 0.42 -17.66
CA CYS A 500 -17.83 -0.92 -17.17
C CYS A 500 -16.34 -1.12 -16.90
N SER A 501 -15.49 -0.74 -17.85
CA SER A 501 -14.04 -0.88 -17.72
C SER A 501 -13.48 -0.03 -16.58
N GLU A 502 -13.89 1.24 -16.46
CA GLU A 502 -13.53 2.10 -15.32
C GLU A 502 -13.92 1.47 -13.98
N TYR A 503 -15.09 0.87 -13.90
CA TYR A 503 -15.57 0.20 -12.69
C TYR A 503 -14.68 -0.98 -12.31
N ILE A 504 -14.32 -1.84 -13.27
CA ILE A 504 -13.39 -2.96 -13.04
C ILE A 504 -12.01 -2.47 -12.60
N TYR A 505 -11.47 -1.43 -13.26
CA TYR A 505 -10.17 -0.86 -12.90
C TYR A 505 -10.17 -0.21 -11.51
N SER A 506 -11.32 0.28 -11.04
CA SER A 506 -11.45 0.88 -9.71
C SER A 506 -11.46 -0.17 -8.60
N CYS A 507 -11.92 -1.41 -8.86
CA CYS A 507 -12.14 -2.42 -7.84
C CYS A 507 -10.84 -2.84 -7.14
N PHE A 508 -10.88 -2.84 -5.81
CA PHE A 508 -9.88 -3.49 -4.98
C PHE A 508 -10.19 -4.98 -4.85
N GLY A 509 -9.20 -5.84 -5.03
CA GLY A 509 -9.34 -7.27 -4.74
C GLY A 509 -8.91 -7.66 -3.33
N SER A 510 -8.23 -6.78 -2.60
CA SER A 510 -7.72 -7.05 -1.25
C SER A 510 -7.72 -5.81 -0.35
N THR A 511 -7.47 -6.01 0.94
CA THR A 511 -7.22 -4.95 1.94
C THR A 511 -5.73 -4.72 2.20
N TYR A 512 -4.86 -5.11 1.27
CA TYR A 512 -3.40 -5.04 1.43
C TYR A 512 -2.88 -3.63 1.78
N LEU A 513 -3.46 -2.58 1.21
CA LEU A 513 -3.01 -1.22 1.50
C LEU A 513 -3.32 -0.84 2.95
N CYS A 514 -4.46 -1.27 3.50
CA CYS A 514 -4.76 -1.09 4.92
C CYS A 514 -3.78 -1.88 5.80
N GLU A 515 -3.50 -3.16 5.47
CA GLU A 515 -2.51 -3.98 6.19
C GLU A 515 -1.11 -3.33 6.16
N SER A 516 -0.71 -2.81 5.00
CA SER A 516 0.55 -2.05 4.86
C SER A 516 0.53 -0.78 5.73
N ALA A 517 -0.58 -0.04 5.72
CA ALA A 517 -0.74 1.19 6.50
C ALA A 517 -0.70 0.92 8.02
N PHE A 518 -1.24 -0.20 8.50
CA PHE A 518 -1.08 -0.62 9.89
C PHE A 518 0.37 -0.85 10.30
N SER A 519 1.21 -1.33 9.40
CA SER A 519 2.66 -1.44 9.66
C SER A 519 3.30 -0.06 9.89
N TYR A 520 2.91 0.95 9.12
CA TYR A 520 3.35 2.34 9.34
C TYR A 520 2.74 2.94 10.61
N LEU A 521 1.51 2.59 10.96
CA LEU A 521 0.87 3.01 12.21
C LEU A 521 1.67 2.50 13.42
N GLN A 522 2.08 1.23 13.41
CA GLN A 522 2.91 0.66 14.48
C GLN A 522 4.28 1.34 14.61
N LEU A 523 4.88 1.76 13.50
CA LEU A 523 6.14 2.53 13.51
C LEU A 523 5.92 3.98 13.98
N THR A 524 4.76 4.57 13.70
CA THR A 524 4.42 5.94 14.06
C THR A 524 3.99 6.04 15.53
N LYS A 525 3.08 5.15 15.97
CA LYS A 525 2.56 5.09 17.35
C LYS A 525 3.21 3.91 18.08
N THR A 526 4.29 4.18 18.80
CA THR A 526 5.06 3.20 19.58
C THR A 526 4.81 3.37 21.08
N LYS A 527 5.29 2.44 21.92
CA LYS A 527 5.21 2.58 23.39
C LYS A 527 5.76 3.91 23.90
N LEU A 528 6.79 4.44 23.26
CA LEU A 528 7.39 5.75 23.59
C LEU A 528 6.63 6.94 22.98
N ARG A 529 5.70 6.68 22.05
CA ARG A 529 4.88 7.67 21.34
C ARG A 529 3.38 7.35 21.40
N SER A 530 2.94 6.75 22.50
CA SER A 530 1.53 6.35 22.71
C SER A 530 0.56 7.52 22.86
N VAL A 531 1.07 8.72 23.19
CA VAL A 531 0.28 9.94 23.45
C VAL A 531 -0.01 10.77 22.19
N LEU A 532 0.36 10.29 20.99
CA LEU A 532 -0.02 10.97 19.75
C LEU A 532 -1.54 11.00 19.60
N THR A 533 -2.07 12.18 19.31
CA THR A 533 -3.50 12.33 18.98
C THR A 533 -3.82 11.62 17.67
N ASP A 534 -5.10 11.25 17.48
CA ASP A 534 -5.54 10.59 16.25
C ASP A 534 -5.27 11.47 15.03
N SER A 535 -5.47 12.79 15.13
CA SER A 535 -5.18 13.75 14.05
C SER A 535 -3.70 13.77 13.66
N HIS A 536 -2.77 13.87 14.61
CA HIS A 536 -1.33 13.85 14.31
C HIS A 536 -0.87 12.51 13.77
N THR A 537 -1.51 11.42 14.21
CA THR A 537 -1.25 10.07 13.71
C THR A 537 -1.70 9.96 12.24
N GLU A 538 -2.92 10.43 11.92
CA GLU A 538 -3.45 10.45 10.56
C GLU A 538 -2.58 11.30 9.62
N ASP A 539 -2.18 12.51 10.03
CA ASP A 539 -1.31 13.38 9.22
C ASP A 539 0.07 12.75 8.97
N SER A 540 0.63 12.09 9.99
CA SER A 540 1.90 11.35 9.84
C SER A 540 1.77 10.15 8.90
N LEU A 541 0.67 9.41 8.98
CA LEU A 541 0.36 8.29 8.08
C LEU A 541 0.16 8.78 6.64
N LEU A 542 -0.61 9.86 6.44
CA LEU A 542 -0.78 10.47 5.12
C LEU A 542 0.56 10.80 4.48
N LEU A 543 1.45 11.50 5.18
CA LEU A 543 2.78 11.84 4.66
C LEU A 543 3.66 10.63 4.39
N SER A 544 3.46 9.52 5.13
CA SER A 544 4.23 8.29 4.95
C SER A 544 3.77 7.47 3.75
N LEU A 545 2.46 7.41 3.51
CA LEU A 545 1.80 6.49 2.58
C LEU A 545 1.51 7.12 1.23
N SER A 546 1.18 8.43 1.23
CA SER A 546 0.68 9.14 0.05
C SER A 546 1.66 9.18 -1.11
N GLY A 547 1.13 9.05 -2.32
CA GLY A 547 1.80 9.34 -3.57
C GLY A 547 1.92 10.84 -3.88
N TYR A 548 1.14 11.68 -3.19
CA TYR A 548 1.24 13.13 -3.34
C TYR A 548 2.51 13.68 -2.68
N THR A 549 2.99 14.78 -3.24
CA THR A 549 4.06 15.58 -2.64
C THR A 549 3.48 16.89 -2.12
N PRO A 550 3.82 17.33 -0.89
CA PRO A 550 3.39 18.62 -0.38
C PRO A 550 3.80 19.77 -1.31
N ASN A 551 2.90 20.70 -1.57
CA ASN A 551 3.19 21.90 -2.35
C ASN A 551 3.94 22.91 -1.47
N TYR A 552 5.27 22.78 -1.43
CA TYR A 552 6.12 23.62 -0.58
C TYR A 552 6.01 25.09 -0.91
N ASP A 553 5.83 25.46 -2.18
CA ASP A 553 5.71 26.87 -2.58
C ASP A 553 4.43 27.52 -2.04
N ALA A 554 3.32 26.79 -2.07
CA ALA A 554 2.06 27.24 -1.47
C ALA A 554 2.18 27.36 0.06
N LEU A 555 2.75 26.34 0.72
CA LEU A 555 2.94 26.31 2.17
C LEU A 555 3.86 27.44 2.68
N VAL A 556 4.93 27.75 1.95
CA VAL A 556 5.85 28.85 2.28
C VAL A 556 5.16 30.20 2.12
N LYS A 557 4.39 30.40 1.04
CA LYS A 557 3.63 31.64 0.81
C LYS A 557 2.59 31.87 1.91
N GLU A 558 1.87 30.84 2.30
CA GLU A 558 0.87 30.92 3.38
C GLU A 558 1.50 31.33 4.72
N MET A 559 2.70 30.80 5.03
CA MET A 559 3.40 31.18 6.27
C MET A 559 3.88 32.64 6.29
N GLN A 560 4.20 33.21 5.12
CA GLN A 560 4.69 34.59 5.04
C GLN A 560 3.58 35.63 5.15
N THR A 561 2.34 35.26 4.85
CA THR A 561 1.17 36.16 5.04
C THR A 561 0.73 36.27 6.49
N GLN A 562 1.17 35.38 7.38
CA GLN A 562 1.00 35.50 8.83
C GLN A 562 2.13 36.36 9.40
N VAL A 563 2.00 37.66 9.26
CA VAL A 563 2.87 38.62 9.96
C VAL A 563 2.68 38.41 11.46
N SER A 564 3.78 38.08 12.15
CA SER A 564 3.79 38.06 13.62
C SER A 564 3.41 39.45 14.15
N HIS A 565 2.27 39.56 14.81
CA HIS A 565 1.93 40.71 15.64
C HIS A 565 2.75 40.68 16.94
#